data_10c78010f86fdd4230f318b8e704db3a
#
_entry.id   10c78010f86fdd4230f318b8e704db3a
#
_cell.length_a   1.000
_cell.length_b   1.000
_cell.length_c   1.000
_cell.angle_alpha   90.00
_cell.angle_beta   90.00
_cell.angle_gamma   90.00
#
_symmetry.space_group_name_H-M   'P 1'
#
loop_
_entity.id
_entity.type
_entity.pdbx_description
1 polymer ?
#
loop_
_entity_poly.entity_id
_entity_poly.type
_entity_poly.pdbx_seq_one_letter_code
_entity_poly.pdbx_strand_id
1 'polypeptide(L)'
;MMKLINSISLLLIFFLFNACTSVQTKIDEKTKEEQNRLSVYIGKNIEEAFIKFGQPFSDGLNEKGFREVTFKQSKLGVKCIRTFTVDNSNMVMGFKSSGCF
;
A
#
# COMPACT_ATOMS: atom_id res chain seq x y z
N MET A 1 -26.15 -2.67 42.58
CA MET A 1 -24.85 -3.34 42.39
C MET A 1 -24.60 -3.84 40.97
N MET A 2 -25.56 -4.44 40.30
CA MET A 2 -25.38 -4.92 38.91
C MET A 2 -25.12 -3.81 37.90
N LYS A 3 -25.68 -2.61 38.07
CA LYS A 3 -25.47 -1.47 37.17
C LYS A 3 -24.06 -0.88 37.20
N LEU A 4 -23.34 -0.97 38.32
CA LEU A 4 -21.99 -0.47 38.50
C LEU A 4 -20.98 -1.41 37.83
N ILE A 5 -21.18 -2.73 37.90
CA ILE A 5 -20.32 -3.72 37.28
C ILE A 5 -20.40 -3.64 35.76
N ASN A 6 -21.57 -3.41 35.20
CA ASN A 6 -21.76 -3.22 33.75
C ASN A 6 -21.09 -1.93 33.23
N SER A 7 -21.10 -0.86 34.01
CA SER A 7 -20.44 0.40 33.66
C SER A 7 -18.93 0.26 33.61
N ILE A 8 -18.34 -0.46 34.55
CA ILE A 8 -16.89 -0.71 34.62
C ILE A 8 -16.43 -1.63 33.48
N SER A 9 -17.23 -2.65 33.17
CA SER A 9 -16.96 -3.56 32.06
C SER A 9 -17.00 -2.83 30.71
N LEU A 10 -17.95 -1.94 30.50
CA LEU A 10 -18.04 -1.11 29.28
C LEU A 10 -16.86 -0.15 29.16
N LEU A 11 -16.40 0.44 30.26
CA LEU A 11 -15.22 1.32 30.25
C LEU A 11 -13.94 0.57 29.89
N LEU A 12 -13.74 -0.63 30.39
CA LEU A 12 -12.60 -1.49 30.06
C LEU A 12 -12.57 -1.87 28.59
N ILE A 13 -13.71 -2.20 28.00
CA ILE A 13 -13.82 -2.51 26.57
C ILE A 13 -13.49 -1.28 25.71
N PHE A 14 -13.88 -0.09 26.17
CA PHE A 14 -13.59 1.18 25.49
C PHE A 14 -12.08 1.48 25.46
N PHE A 15 -11.35 1.20 26.54
CA PHE A 15 -9.89 1.36 26.61
C PHE A 15 -9.16 0.41 25.69
N LEU A 16 -9.63 -0.81 25.52
CA LEU A 16 -9.04 -1.81 24.61
C LEU A 16 -9.17 -1.39 23.15
N PHE A 17 -10.29 -0.78 22.76
CA PHE A 17 -10.50 -0.28 21.39
C PHE A 17 -9.58 0.89 21.05
N ASN A 18 -9.31 1.79 21.99
CA ASN A 18 -8.42 2.94 21.79
C ASN A 18 -6.97 2.53 21.55
N ALA A 19 -6.48 1.49 22.21
CA ALA A 19 -5.12 0.98 22.01
C ALA A 19 -4.93 0.40 20.60
N CYS A 20 -5.91 -0.31 20.06
CA CYS A 20 -5.87 -0.85 18.69
C CYS A 20 -5.91 0.25 17.62
N THR A 21 -6.65 1.33 17.87
CA THR A 21 -6.78 2.43 16.92
C THR A 21 -5.48 3.19 16.70
N SER A 22 -4.65 3.38 17.75
CA SER A 22 -3.40 4.13 17.62
C SER A 22 -2.33 3.38 16.81
N VAL A 23 -2.28 2.05 16.88
CA VAL A 23 -1.36 1.24 16.06
C VAL A 23 -1.78 1.28 14.59
N GLN A 24 -3.06 1.21 14.32
CA GLN A 24 -3.60 1.23 12.97
C GLN A 24 -3.38 2.58 12.27
N THR A 25 -3.41 3.69 13.02
CA THR A 25 -3.14 5.03 12.49
C THR A 25 -1.72 5.17 11.95
N LYS A 26 -0.72 4.59 12.62
CA LYS A 26 0.68 4.62 12.17
C LYS A 26 0.90 3.82 10.88
N ILE A 27 0.24 2.68 10.72
CA ILE A 27 0.30 1.87 9.51
C ILE A 27 -0.37 2.62 8.35
N ASP A 28 -1.51 3.28 8.59
CA ASP A 28 -2.23 4.05 7.59
C ASP A 28 -1.41 5.25 7.09
N GLU A 29 -0.69 5.94 7.97
CA GLU A 29 0.19 7.05 7.59
C GLU A 29 1.30 6.61 6.64
N LYS A 30 1.97 5.50 6.94
CA LYS A 30 3.03 4.95 6.08
C LYS A 30 2.49 4.46 4.75
N THR A 31 1.30 3.88 4.73
CA THR A 31 0.62 3.46 3.51
C THR A 31 0.27 4.66 2.64
N LYS A 32 -0.20 5.75 3.24
CA LYS A 32 -0.48 7.01 2.53
C LYS A 32 0.78 7.61 1.92
N GLU A 33 1.90 7.62 2.63
CA GLU A 33 3.18 8.11 2.11
C GLU A 33 3.61 7.31 0.88
N GLU A 34 3.49 5.99 0.92
CA GLU A 34 3.81 5.13 -0.22
C GLU A 34 2.88 5.41 -1.40
N GLN A 35 1.58 5.54 -1.16
CA GLN A 35 0.61 5.87 -2.20
C GLN A 35 0.90 7.24 -2.82
N ASN A 36 1.23 8.24 -2.02
CA ASN A 36 1.59 9.57 -2.51
C ASN A 36 2.86 9.53 -3.35
N ARG A 37 3.84 8.73 -2.94
CA ARG A 37 5.09 8.55 -3.66
C ARG A 37 4.88 7.91 -5.03
N LEU A 38 4.00 6.92 -5.12
CA LEU A 38 3.71 6.22 -6.37
C LEU A 38 2.73 6.99 -7.25
N SER A 39 1.85 7.80 -6.67
CA SER A 39 0.84 8.54 -7.43
C SER A 39 1.45 9.56 -8.40
N VAL A 40 2.67 10.01 -8.17
CA VAL A 40 3.37 10.93 -9.07
C VAL A 40 3.65 10.31 -10.43
N TYR A 41 3.67 8.98 -10.53
CA TYR A 41 3.89 8.27 -11.79
C TYR A 41 2.63 8.16 -12.65
N ILE A 42 1.45 8.38 -12.09
CA ILE A 42 0.20 8.34 -12.86
C ILE A 42 0.21 9.44 -13.93
N GLY A 43 -0.05 9.05 -15.17
CA GLY A 43 0.02 9.96 -16.30
C GLY A 43 1.41 10.17 -16.87
N LYS A 44 2.43 9.48 -16.32
CA LYS A 44 3.80 9.53 -16.81
C LYS A 44 4.16 8.23 -17.52
N ASN A 45 5.21 8.28 -18.35
CA ASN A 45 5.70 7.09 -19.03
C ASN A 45 6.30 6.11 -18.04
N ILE A 46 6.06 4.80 -18.24
CA ILE A 46 6.57 3.73 -17.37
C ILE A 46 8.11 3.73 -17.28
N GLU A 47 8.80 4.27 -18.25
CA GLU A 47 10.27 4.35 -18.22
C GLU A 47 10.77 5.16 -17.04
N GLU A 48 10.01 6.13 -16.54
CA GLU A 48 10.38 6.88 -15.34
C GLU A 48 10.42 5.97 -14.10
N ALA A 49 9.54 4.98 -14.05
CA ALA A 49 9.58 3.96 -12.99
C ALA A 49 10.79 3.04 -13.13
N PHE A 50 11.18 2.69 -14.34
CA PHE A 50 12.41 1.93 -14.58
C PHE A 50 13.66 2.67 -14.09
N ILE A 51 13.71 3.97 -14.29
CA ILE A 51 14.82 4.81 -13.82
C ILE A 51 14.88 4.79 -12.28
N LYS A 52 13.74 4.86 -11.63
CA LYS A 52 13.66 4.91 -10.15
C LYS A 52 13.86 3.55 -9.50
N PHE A 53 13.24 2.51 -10.01
CA PHE A 53 13.18 1.19 -9.37
C PHE A 53 14.09 0.14 -10.02
N GLY A 54 14.66 0.43 -11.18
CA GLY A 54 15.53 -0.47 -11.91
C GLY A 54 14.75 -1.44 -12.77
N GLN A 55 15.31 -2.64 -12.97
CA GLN A 55 14.68 -3.64 -13.81
C GLN A 55 13.46 -4.25 -13.12
N PRO A 56 12.35 -4.48 -13.84
CA PRO A 56 11.18 -5.10 -13.27
C PRO A 56 11.40 -6.58 -12.97
N PHE A 57 10.73 -7.07 -11.95
CA PHE A 57 10.65 -8.49 -11.63
C PHE A 57 9.80 -9.23 -12.68
N SER A 58 8.71 -8.62 -13.12
CA SER A 58 7.87 -9.16 -14.18
C SER A 58 7.26 -8.03 -15.01
N ASP A 59 6.98 -8.31 -16.26
CA ASP A 59 6.39 -7.39 -17.22
C ASP A 59 5.55 -8.22 -18.19
N GLY A 60 4.24 -8.03 -18.15
CA GLY A 60 3.32 -8.81 -18.97
C GLY A 60 1.94 -8.17 -19.04
N LEU A 61 1.02 -8.84 -19.71
CA LEU A 61 -0.35 -8.37 -19.86
C LEU A 61 -1.23 -9.00 -18.78
N ASN A 62 -2.16 -8.21 -18.25
CA ASN A 62 -3.17 -8.72 -17.34
C ASN A 62 -4.37 -9.26 -18.10
N GLU A 63 -5.37 -9.76 -17.37
CA GLU A 63 -6.60 -10.35 -17.94
C GLU A 63 -7.39 -9.36 -18.79
N LYS A 64 -7.27 -8.06 -18.51
CA LYS A 64 -7.95 -6.99 -19.24
C LYS A 64 -7.16 -6.52 -20.48
N GLY A 65 -5.97 -7.08 -20.71
CA GLY A 65 -5.13 -6.71 -21.83
C GLY A 65 -4.23 -5.50 -21.60
N PHE A 66 -4.18 -4.98 -20.36
CA PHE A 66 -3.26 -3.92 -20.00
C PHE A 66 -1.92 -4.48 -19.55
N ARG A 67 -0.85 -3.74 -19.81
CA ARG A 67 0.49 -4.10 -19.35
C ARG A 67 0.61 -3.87 -17.84
N GLU A 68 1.12 -4.88 -17.15
CA GLU A 68 1.46 -4.76 -15.74
C GLU A 68 2.96 -4.97 -15.55
N VAL A 69 3.60 -3.99 -14.89
CA VAL A 69 5.03 -4.01 -14.60
C VAL A 69 5.20 -4.08 -13.09
N THR A 70 5.86 -5.12 -12.62
CA THR A 70 6.03 -5.39 -11.18
C THR A 70 7.48 -5.26 -10.78
N PHE A 71 7.73 -4.47 -9.74
CA PHE A 71 9.04 -4.31 -9.12
C PHE A 71 9.02 -4.95 -7.74
N LYS A 72 10.07 -5.67 -7.40
CA LYS A 72 10.26 -6.26 -6.08
C LYS A 72 11.49 -5.71 -5.43
N GLN A 73 11.35 -5.30 -4.16
CA GLN A 73 12.47 -4.94 -3.29
C GLN A 73 12.36 -5.72 -1.99
N SER A 74 13.51 -6.15 -1.47
CA SER A 74 13.58 -6.80 -0.17
C SER A 74 14.38 -5.93 0.77
N LYS A 75 13.79 -5.58 1.92
CA LYS A 75 14.44 -4.75 2.94
C LYS A 75 14.12 -5.35 4.30
N LEU A 76 15.16 -5.70 5.07
CA LEU A 76 15.02 -6.27 6.41
C LEU A 76 14.10 -7.51 6.47
N GLY A 77 14.17 -8.36 5.42
CA GLY A 77 13.35 -9.56 5.34
C GLY A 77 11.91 -9.32 4.88
N VAL A 78 11.51 -8.09 4.66
CA VAL A 78 10.17 -7.75 4.16
C VAL A 78 10.25 -7.47 2.66
N LYS A 79 9.36 -8.11 1.89
CA LYS A 79 9.29 -7.92 0.45
C LYS A 79 8.30 -6.79 0.13
N CYS A 80 8.81 -5.76 -0.53
CA CYS A 80 8.00 -4.68 -1.08
C CYS A 80 7.71 -4.98 -2.54
N ILE A 81 6.45 -5.09 -2.90
CA ILE A 81 6.00 -5.38 -4.26
C ILE A 81 5.21 -4.19 -4.77
N ARG A 82 5.65 -3.59 -5.87
CA ARG A 82 4.99 -2.48 -6.54
C ARG A 82 4.61 -2.90 -7.95
N THR A 83 3.33 -2.74 -8.30
CA THR A 83 2.82 -3.08 -9.63
C THR A 83 2.19 -1.85 -10.26
N PHE A 84 2.65 -1.50 -11.45
CA PHE A 84 2.10 -0.41 -12.24
C PHE A 84 1.28 -0.98 -13.40
N THR A 85 0.08 -0.44 -13.59
CA THR A 85 -0.75 -0.74 -14.75
C THR A 85 -0.51 0.34 -15.80
N VAL A 86 -0.21 -0.08 -17.03
CA VAL A 86 0.25 0.79 -18.11
C VAL A 86 -0.68 0.63 -19.30
N ASP A 87 -1.03 1.73 -19.94
CA ASP A 87 -1.86 1.73 -21.13
C ASP A 87 -1.06 1.42 -22.41
N ASN A 88 -1.73 1.41 -23.57
CA ASN A 88 -1.11 1.11 -24.86
C ASN A 88 -0.07 2.14 -25.29
N SER A 89 -0.07 3.33 -24.68
CA SER A 89 0.88 4.40 -24.94
C SER A 89 2.06 4.39 -23.97
N ASN A 90 2.21 3.35 -23.15
CA ASN A 90 3.22 3.19 -22.11
C ASN A 90 3.09 4.22 -20.97
N MET A 91 1.90 4.76 -20.79
CA MET A 91 1.62 5.70 -19.70
C MET A 91 1.02 4.97 -18.51
N VAL A 92 1.47 5.32 -17.32
CA VAL A 92 0.99 4.70 -16.07
C VAL A 92 -0.45 5.14 -15.81
N MET A 93 -1.36 4.17 -15.70
CA MET A 93 -2.78 4.39 -15.39
C MET A 93 -3.08 4.24 -13.91
N GLY A 94 -2.37 3.36 -13.24
CA GLY A 94 -2.61 3.06 -11.85
C GLY A 94 -1.46 2.26 -11.24
N PHE A 95 -1.55 2.02 -9.95
CA PHE A 95 -0.54 1.26 -9.23
C PHE A 95 -1.17 0.55 -8.03
N LYS A 96 -0.47 -0.44 -7.55
CA LYS A 96 -0.73 -1.05 -6.24
C LYS A 96 0.59 -1.44 -5.60
N SER A 97 0.65 -1.42 -4.27
CA SER A 97 1.85 -1.80 -3.53
C SER A 97 1.48 -2.69 -2.36
N SER A 98 2.41 -3.55 -1.97
CA SER A 98 2.26 -4.48 -0.87
C SER A 98 3.59 -4.62 -0.14
N GLY A 99 3.56 -4.50 1.20
CA GLY A 99 4.75 -4.62 2.03
C GLY A 99 5.71 -3.44 1.96
N CYS A 100 5.29 -2.32 1.40
CA CYS A 100 6.13 -1.12 1.24
C CYS A 100 5.83 -0.11 2.35
N PHE A 101 6.59 -0.18 3.43
CA PHE A 101 6.46 0.75 4.56
C PHE A 101 7.70 1.61 4.71
#